data_1ce532723f8165328c07cebb1ea1da45
#
_entry.id   1ce532723f8165328c07cebb1ea1da45
#
_cell.length_a   1.000
_cell.length_b   1.000
_cell.length_c   1.000
_cell.angle_alpha   90.00
_cell.angle_beta   90.00
_cell.angle_gamma   90.00
#
_symmetry.space_group_name_H-M   'P 1'
#
loop_
_entity.id
_entity.type
_entity.pdbx_description
1 polymer ?
#
loop_
_entity_poly.entity_id
_entity_poly.type
_entity_poly.pdbx_seq_one_letter_code
_entity_poly.pdbx_strand_id
1 'polypeptide(L)'
;AALALAACSGDSDATTTTTVPGGGTAAPSDSTTTSTTTPSDATPTTIRGQTVTDYQTVARLSTANGEVLHIVIPIGGYTDIDLYNFIADLKSADPDLWGAEVFDDAEAATAFATAEGLRTEAQATLVRNHHLVSLVSGDTLRYQGPFASFGESILGS
;
A
#
# COMPACT_ATOMS: atom_id res chain seq x y z
N ALA A 1 -19.87 23.89 -34.90
CA ALA A 1 -19.98 25.06 -34.05
C ALA A 1 -18.75 25.13 -33.13
N ALA A 2 -18.11 26.17 -33.31
CA ALA A 2 -16.82 26.65 -32.94
C ALA A 2 -16.71 27.20 -31.51
N LEU A 3 -15.49 27.11 -31.04
CA LEU A 3 -14.73 28.07 -30.19
C LEU A 3 -15.14 28.34 -28.73
N ALA A 4 -14.19 28.20 -27.80
CA ALA A 4 -13.42 29.34 -27.30
C ALA A 4 -12.24 28.87 -26.45
N LEU A 5 -11.04 29.32 -26.85
CA LEU A 5 -9.82 29.42 -26.02
C LEU A 5 -10.00 30.56 -25.02
N ALA A 6 -9.51 30.35 -23.78
CA ALA A 6 -9.15 31.43 -22.89
C ALA A 6 -7.79 31.13 -22.26
N ALA A 7 -6.77 31.82 -22.71
CA ALA A 7 -5.46 31.96 -22.09
C ALA A 7 -5.55 33.01 -21.00
N CYS A 8 -4.99 32.76 -19.82
CA CYS A 8 -4.60 33.79 -18.86
C CYS A 8 -3.15 33.56 -18.44
N SER A 9 -2.30 34.40 -18.98
CA SER A 9 -0.96 34.68 -18.48
C SER A 9 -1.05 35.51 -17.20
N GLY A 10 -0.30 35.16 -16.20
CA GLY A 10 -0.08 35.92 -14.98
C GLY A 10 1.38 35.87 -14.60
N ASP A 11 2.11 36.86 -15.08
CA ASP A 11 3.47 37.24 -14.70
C ASP A 11 3.41 37.99 -13.38
N SER A 12 4.25 37.65 -12.41
CA SER A 12 4.58 38.55 -11.30
C SER A 12 5.95 38.20 -10.72
N ASP A 13 6.93 38.97 -11.20
CA ASP A 13 8.20 39.26 -10.56
C ASP A 13 8.04 39.85 -9.17
N ALA A 14 8.83 39.39 -8.21
CA ALA A 14 9.27 40.20 -7.09
C ALA A 14 10.57 39.68 -6.48
N THR A 15 11.63 40.26 -6.94
CA THR A 15 12.98 40.29 -6.34
C THR A 15 12.94 41.03 -4.99
N THR A 16 13.45 40.46 -3.93
CA THR A 16 13.91 41.23 -2.78
C THR A 16 15.18 40.62 -2.18
N THR A 17 16.27 41.28 -2.48
CA THR A 17 17.62 41.14 -1.89
C THR A 17 17.62 41.84 -0.54
N THR A 18 18.05 41.16 0.53
CA THR A 18 18.49 41.83 1.75
C THR A 18 19.78 41.15 2.28
N THR A 19 20.88 41.86 2.11
CA THR A 19 22.20 41.60 2.67
C THR A 19 22.26 42.21 4.08
N VAL A 20 22.70 41.46 5.09
CA VAL A 20 23.23 42.01 6.33
C VAL A 20 24.50 41.26 6.71
N PRO A 21 25.63 41.94 6.92
CA PRO A 21 26.83 41.34 7.50
C PRO A 21 26.88 41.58 8.98
N GLY A 22 27.29 40.58 9.75
CA GLY A 22 27.55 40.74 11.19
C GLY A 22 28.38 39.58 11.70
N GLY A 23 29.67 39.87 11.89
CA GLY A 23 30.66 38.96 12.44
C GLY A 23 30.44 38.64 13.93
N GLY A 24 30.92 37.48 14.35
CA GLY A 24 30.97 37.04 15.72
C GLY A 24 31.83 35.81 15.85
N THR A 25 33.11 36.04 16.14
CA THR A 25 34.11 35.04 16.54
C THR A 25 33.75 34.48 17.91
N ALA A 26 33.56 33.17 18.03
CA ALA A 26 33.59 32.50 19.34
C ALA A 26 34.21 31.10 19.18
N ALA A 27 35.10 30.81 20.10
CA ALA A 27 36.05 29.71 20.15
C ALA A 27 35.41 28.32 20.27
N PRO A 28 36.19 27.25 19.96
CA PRO A 28 35.70 25.88 20.02
C PRO A 28 35.65 25.38 21.46
N SER A 29 34.49 24.96 21.91
CA SER A 29 34.37 24.14 23.11
C SER A 29 34.36 22.67 22.70
N ASP A 30 35.47 22.04 22.93
CA ASP A 30 35.66 20.60 22.82
C ASP A 30 34.82 19.93 23.91
N SER A 31 33.69 19.37 23.54
CA SER A 31 32.90 18.47 24.39
C SER A 31 32.83 17.12 23.71
N THR A 32 33.88 16.33 23.95
CA THR A 32 33.88 14.90 23.63
C THR A 32 32.85 14.19 24.48
N THR A 33 31.61 14.12 24.00
CA THR A 33 30.59 13.25 24.59
C THR A 33 30.77 11.86 24.01
N THR A 34 31.49 11.03 24.73
CA THR A 34 31.55 9.59 24.46
C THR A 34 30.17 8.99 24.75
N SER A 35 29.33 8.88 23.74
CA SER A 35 28.09 8.12 23.84
C SER A 35 28.42 6.63 23.84
N THR A 36 28.51 6.07 25.04
CA THR A 36 28.51 4.62 25.24
C THR A 36 27.13 4.11 24.84
N THR A 37 27.01 3.62 23.59
CA THR A 37 25.82 2.91 23.13
C THR A 37 25.83 1.55 23.83
N THR A 38 25.13 1.43 24.95
CA THR A 38 24.73 0.14 25.50
C THR A 38 23.90 -0.59 24.44
N PRO A 39 24.27 -1.82 24.05
CA PRO A 39 23.39 -2.61 23.21
C PRO A 39 22.09 -2.82 23.99
N SER A 40 21.03 -2.17 23.55
CA SER A 40 19.68 -2.44 24.03
C SER A 40 19.36 -3.86 23.60
N ASP A 41 19.22 -4.72 24.59
CA ASP A 41 18.71 -6.08 24.42
C ASP A 41 17.25 -5.92 23.94
N ALA A 42 17.09 -5.78 22.62
CA ALA A 42 15.78 -5.71 21.99
C ALA A 42 15.20 -7.10 22.10
N THR A 43 14.43 -7.32 23.15
CA THR A 43 13.51 -8.46 23.23
C THR A 43 12.75 -8.49 21.91
N PRO A 44 12.75 -9.60 21.14
CA PRO A 44 11.98 -9.68 19.92
C PRO A 44 10.51 -9.44 20.28
N THR A 45 10.02 -8.27 19.91
CA THR A 45 8.58 -7.97 19.99
C THR A 45 7.93 -8.91 19.00
N THR A 46 7.31 -9.98 19.50
CA THR A 46 6.42 -10.82 18.70
C THR A 46 5.31 -9.91 18.23
N ILE A 47 5.38 -9.47 16.98
CA ILE A 47 4.29 -8.77 16.31
C ILE A 47 3.18 -9.82 16.23
N ARG A 48 2.20 -9.71 17.12
CA ARG A 48 0.98 -10.50 16.99
C ARG A 48 0.31 -10.00 15.73
N GLY A 49 0.17 -10.87 14.74
CA GLY A 49 -0.57 -10.59 13.54
C GLY A 49 -1.99 -10.12 13.89
N GLN A 50 -2.52 -9.28 13.07
CA GLN A 50 -3.87 -8.73 13.22
C GLN A 50 -4.84 -9.59 12.42
N THR A 51 -5.73 -10.31 13.09
CA THR A 51 -6.79 -11.06 12.42
C THR A 51 -7.70 -10.08 11.64
N VAL A 52 -7.93 -10.36 10.37
CA VAL A 52 -8.91 -9.61 9.57
C VAL A 52 -10.31 -10.06 9.98
N THR A 53 -10.99 -9.23 10.76
CA THR A 53 -12.36 -9.50 11.25
C THR A 53 -13.44 -8.79 10.44
N ASP A 54 -13.08 -7.67 9.81
CA ASP A 54 -14.00 -6.85 9.05
C ASP A 54 -13.46 -6.69 7.63
N TYR A 55 -14.35 -6.79 6.64
CA TYR A 55 -14.00 -6.53 5.25
C TYR A 55 -15.23 -6.08 4.47
N GLN A 56 -14.99 -5.40 3.35
CA GLN A 56 -16.03 -4.99 2.42
C GLN A 56 -15.77 -5.61 1.04
N THR A 57 -16.74 -6.34 0.50
CA THR A 57 -16.71 -6.75 -0.90
C THR A 57 -17.15 -5.57 -1.77
N VAL A 58 -16.25 -5.04 -2.59
CA VAL A 58 -16.51 -3.91 -3.48
C VAL A 58 -16.89 -4.34 -4.88
N ALA A 59 -16.50 -5.54 -5.30
CA ALA A 59 -16.95 -6.16 -6.54
C ALA A 59 -17.00 -7.69 -6.41
N ARG A 60 -17.95 -8.29 -7.14
CA ARG A 60 -18.08 -9.75 -7.32
C ARG A 60 -18.26 -10.04 -8.80
N LEU A 61 -17.38 -10.84 -9.34
CA LEU A 61 -17.32 -11.18 -10.75
C LEU A 61 -17.51 -12.69 -10.91
N SER A 62 -18.53 -13.11 -11.66
CA SER A 62 -18.71 -14.51 -12.00
C SER A 62 -17.92 -14.82 -13.27
N THR A 63 -17.10 -15.85 -13.21
CA THR A 63 -16.30 -16.35 -14.33
C THR A 63 -16.70 -17.80 -14.66
N ALA A 64 -16.18 -18.33 -15.76
CA ALA A 64 -16.42 -19.73 -16.13
C ALA A 64 -15.82 -20.74 -15.12
N ASN A 65 -14.86 -20.31 -14.30
CA ASN A 65 -14.15 -21.16 -13.35
C ASN A 65 -14.63 -20.98 -11.89
N GLY A 66 -15.50 -20.02 -11.63
CA GLY A 66 -15.96 -19.67 -10.29
C GLY A 66 -16.05 -18.16 -10.09
N GLU A 67 -16.16 -17.76 -8.82
CA GLU A 67 -16.29 -16.35 -8.44
C GLU A 67 -14.93 -15.70 -8.15
N VAL A 68 -14.84 -14.40 -8.48
CA VAL A 68 -13.71 -13.54 -8.13
C VAL A 68 -14.22 -12.36 -7.32
N LEU A 69 -13.64 -12.12 -6.15
CA LEU A 69 -14.01 -11.05 -5.26
C LEU A 69 -12.95 -9.95 -5.25
N HIS A 70 -13.39 -8.69 -5.28
CA HIS A 70 -12.54 -7.57 -4.90
C HIS A 70 -12.93 -7.13 -3.49
N ILE A 71 -11.98 -7.13 -2.58
CA ILE A 71 -12.20 -6.99 -1.15
C ILE A 71 -11.34 -5.85 -0.62
N VAL A 72 -11.92 -5.01 0.22
CA VAL A 72 -11.21 -4.00 0.99
C VAL A 72 -11.26 -4.38 2.46
N ILE A 73 -10.10 -4.47 3.09
CA ILE A 73 -9.92 -4.67 4.52
C ILE A 73 -9.48 -3.35 5.17
N PRO A 74 -9.71 -3.14 6.48
CA PRO A 74 -9.23 -1.96 7.17
C PRO A 74 -7.71 -1.84 7.08
N ILE A 75 -7.19 -0.61 7.06
CA ILE A 75 -5.75 -0.38 7.18
C ILE A 75 -5.26 -0.94 8.52
N GLY A 76 -4.22 -1.77 8.49
CA GLY A 76 -3.71 -2.42 9.69
C GLY A 76 -2.28 -2.95 9.54
N GLY A 77 -1.73 -3.42 10.66
CA GLY A 77 -0.40 -4.05 10.72
C GLY A 77 -0.47 -5.56 10.43
N TYR A 78 -0.97 -5.93 9.26
CA TYR A 78 -1.07 -7.33 8.86
C TYR A 78 0.28 -7.96 8.59
N THR A 79 0.36 -9.27 8.75
CA THR A 79 1.46 -10.11 8.30
C THR A 79 1.02 -10.94 7.10
N ASP A 80 1.96 -11.58 6.42
CA ASP A 80 1.66 -12.57 5.36
C ASP A 80 0.78 -13.72 5.86
N ILE A 81 1.00 -14.17 7.11
CA ILE A 81 0.20 -15.22 7.74
C ILE A 81 -1.24 -14.75 7.99
N ASP A 82 -1.45 -13.50 8.38
CA ASP A 82 -2.80 -12.96 8.59
C ASP A 82 -3.58 -12.93 7.27
N LEU A 83 -2.94 -12.49 6.19
CA LEU A 83 -3.53 -12.47 4.86
C LEU A 83 -3.80 -13.89 4.35
N TYR A 84 -2.88 -14.84 4.60
CA TYR A 84 -3.09 -16.25 4.28
C TYR A 84 -4.32 -16.80 4.99
N ASN A 85 -4.42 -16.63 6.30
CA ASN A 85 -5.54 -17.12 7.10
C ASN A 85 -6.87 -16.48 6.65
N PHE A 86 -6.86 -15.18 6.36
CA PHE A 86 -8.03 -14.47 5.86
C PHE A 86 -8.55 -15.09 4.54
N ILE A 87 -7.66 -15.35 3.59
CA ILE A 87 -8.06 -15.98 2.32
C ILE A 87 -8.50 -17.44 2.54
N ALA A 88 -7.85 -18.18 3.43
CA ALA A 88 -8.24 -19.55 3.77
C ALA A 88 -9.66 -19.60 4.37
N ASP A 89 -9.99 -18.64 5.25
CA ASP A 89 -11.34 -18.52 5.84
C ASP A 89 -12.37 -18.15 4.77
N LEU A 90 -12.07 -17.21 3.87
CA LEU A 90 -12.93 -16.86 2.75
C LEU A 90 -13.20 -18.06 1.85
N LYS A 91 -12.17 -18.83 1.50
CA LYS A 91 -12.29 -20.03 0.67
C LYS A 91 -13.08 -21.13 1.36
N SER A 92 -12.94 -21.26 2.68
CA SER A 92 -13.72 -22.21 3.49
C SER A 92 -15.21 -21.84 3.55
N ALA A 93 -15.51 -20.53 3.60
CA ALA A 93 -16.87 -20.02 3.59
C ALA A 93 -17.53 -20.08 2.20
N ASP A 94 -16.75 -19.93 1.15
CA ASP A 94 -17.18 -19.95 -0.26
C ASP A 94 -16.29 -20.91 -1.07
N PRO A 95 -16.61 -22.20 -1.14
CA PRO A 95 -15.83 -23.21 -1.88
C PRO A 95 -15.74 -22.93 -3.38
N ASP A 96 -16.68 -22.17 -3.96
CA ASP A 96 -16.70 -21.80 -5.38
C ASP A 96 -15.83 -20.56 -5.66
N LEU A 97 -15.22 -19.96 -4.64
CA LEU A 97 -14.30 -18.84 -4.78
C LEU A 97 -13.08 -19.25 -5.62
N TRP A 98 -12.97 -18.69 -6.82
CA TRP A 98 -11.87 -18.94 -7.75
C TRP A 98 -10.74 -17.93 -7.62
N GLY A 99 -11.08 -16.69 -7.23
CA GLY A 99 -10.13 -15.61 -7.07
C GLY A 99 -10.57 -14.57 -6.05
N ALA A 100 -9.60 -13.90 -5.47
CA ALA A 100 -9.83 -12.74 -4.62
C ALA A 100 -8.68 -11.74 -4.78
N GLU A 101 -9.03 -10.45 -4.85
CA GLU A 101 -8.09 -9.35 -4.87
C GLU A 101 -8.30 -8.53 -3.60
N VAL A 102 -7.30 -8.46 -2.73
CA VAL A 102 -7.41 -7.83 -1.41
C VAL A 102 -6.61 -6.55 -1.35
N PHE A 103 -7.28 -5.49 -0.90
CA PHE A 103 -6.74 -4.14 -0.79
C PHE A 103 -6.97 -3.61 0.63
N ASP A 104 -6.14 -2.67 1.08
CA ASP A 104 -6.36 -1.88 2.29
C ASP A 104 -6.81 -0.44 1.99
N ASP A 105 -7.15 -0.16 0.72
CA ASP A 105 -7.64 1.13 0.25
C ASP A 105 -8.74 0.95 -0.82
N ALA A 106 -9.87 1.65 -0.64
CA ALA A 106 -11.03 1.53 -1.53
C ALA A 106 -10.80 2.19 -2.91
N GLU A 107 -10.00 3.25 -2.98
CA GLU A 107 -9.66 3.88 -4.25
C GLU A 107 -8.72 2.99 -5.06
N ALA A 108 -7.80 2.29 -4.39
CA ALA A 108 -6.93 1.29 -5.02
C ALA A 108 -7.75 0.14 -5.63
N ALA A 109 -8.72 -0.40 -4.88
CA ALA A 109 -9.62 -1.44 -5.38
C ALA A 109 -10.45 -0.96 -6.58
N THR A 110 -10.91 0.28 -6.56
CA THR A 110 -11.63 0.91 -7.68
C THR A 110 -10.72 1.11 -8.90
N ALA A 111 -9.50 1.61 -8.67
CA ALA A 111 -8.51 1.79 -9.72
C ALA A 111 -8.08 0.46 -10.35
N PHE A 112 -8.04 -0.62 -9.55
CA PHE A 112 -7.73 -1.96 -10.03
C PHE A 112 -8.76 -2.47 -11.04
N ALA A 113 -10.04 -2.15 -10.86
CA ALA A 113 -11.10 -2.50 -11.82
C ALA A 113 -10.93 -1.83 -13.20
N THR A 114 -10.15 -0.75 -13.29
CA THR A 114 -9.75 -0.15 -14.57
C THR A 114 -8.65 -1.01 -15.20
N ALA A 115 -8.80 -1.32 -16.51
CA ALA A 115 -7.77 -2.08 -17.22
C ALA A 115 -6.38 -1.46 -17.06
N GLU A 116 -5.36 -2.27 -16.84
CA GLU A 116 -4.00 -1.83 -16.48
C GLU A 116 -3.44 -0.78 -17.45
N GLY A 117 -3.61 -0.99 -18.75
CA GLY A 117 -3.14 -0.03 -19.78
C GLY A 117 -3.92 1.28 -19.87
N LEU A 118 -5.04 1.41 -19.13
CA LEU A 118 -5.87 2.62 -19.09
C LEU A 118 -5.74 3.38 -17.76
N ARG A 119 -5.01 2.84 -16.79
CA ARG A 119 -4.76 3.50 -15.50
C ARG A 119 -3.81 4.68 -15.69
N THR A 120 -4.10 5.76 -14.97
CA THR A 120 -3.12 6.85 -14.81
C THR A 120 -1.94 6.36 -13.96
N GLU A 121 -0.80 7.06 -14.02
CA GLU A 121 0.36 6.73 -13.19
C GLU A 121 0.03 6.80 -11.68
N ALA A 122 -0.79 7.77 -11.27
CA ALA A 122 -1.25 7.88 -9.89
C ALA A 122 -2.08 6.65 -9.47
N GLN A 123 -3.02 6.20 -10.31
CA GLN A 123 -3.82 5.00 -10.07
C GLN A 123 -2.95 3.73 -10.02
N ALA A 124 -1.98 3.60 -10.93
CA ALA A 124 -1.07 2.47 -10.93
C ALA A 124 -0.20 2.44 -9.66
N THR A 125 0.22 3.60 -9.17
CA THR A 125 0.98 3.73 -7.93
C THR A 125 0.11 3.38 -6.71
N LEU A 126 -1.14 3.85 -6.69
CA LEU A 126 -2.10 3.54 -5.63
C LEU A 126 -2.35 2.03 -5.53
N VAL A 127 -2.65 1.38 -6.65
CA VAL A 127 -2.81 -0.09 -6.71
C VAL A 127 -1.55 -0.79 -6.22
N ARG A 128 -0.38 -0.40 -6.66
CA ARG A 128 0.89 -1.02 -6.26
C ARG A 128 1.15 -0.93 -4.76
N ASN A 129 0.73 0.14 -4.11
CA ASN A 129 0.97 0.36 -2.70
C ASN A 129 -0.07 -0.31 -1.78
N HIS A 130 -1.27 -0.53 -2.28
CA HIS A 130 -2.44 -0.94 -1.48
C HIS A 130 -3.05 -2.28 -1.91
N HIS A 131 -2.52 -2.93 -2.93
CA HIS A 131 -2.89 -4.29 -3.29
C HIS A 131 -2.01 -5.25 -2.46
N LEU A 132 -2.61 -6.04 -1.59
CA LEU A 132 -1.89 -6.81 -0.57
C LEU A 132 -1.65 -8.26 -1.01
N VAL A 133 -2.70 -8.93 -1.51
CA VAL A 133 -2.62 -10.33 -1.93
C VAL A 133 -3.72 -10.65 -2.95
N SER A 134 -3.41 -11.55 -3.88
CA SER A 134 -4.34 -12.15 -4.83
C SER A 134 -4.49 -13.64 -4.55
N LEU A 135 -5.72 -14.15 -4.54
CA LEU A 135 -6.00 -15.57 -4.73
C LEU A 135 -6.15 -15.84 -6.23
N VAL A 136 -5.36 -16.76 -6.74
CA VAL A 136 -5.35 -17.11 -8.17
C VAL A 136 -5.68 -18.60 -8.31
N SER A 137 -6.53 -18.94 -9.28
CA SER A 137 -6.87 -20.33 -9.61
C SER A 137 -7.44 -21.15 -8.46
N GLY A 138 -7.96 -20.47 -7.43
CA GLY A 138 -8.68 -21.08 -6.30
C GLY A 138 -7.80 -21.63 -5.17
N ASP A 139 -6.49 -21.69 -5.34
CA ASP A 139 -5.57 -22.27 -4.36
C ASP A 139 -4.23 -21.56 -4.19
N THR A 140 -3.85 -20.73 -5.14
CA THR A 140 -2.54 -20.07 -5.13
C THR A 140 -2.67 -18.64 -4.65
N LEU A 141 -2.01 -18.29 -3.55
CA LEU A 141 -1.86 -16.91 -3.10
C LEU A 141 -0.63 -16.29 -3.74
N ARG A 142 -0.80 -15.10 -4.29
CA ARG A 142 0.29 -14.26 -4.77
C ARG A 142 0.30 -12.96 -3.96
N TYR A 143 1.37 -12.76 -3.19
CA TYR A 143 1.54 -11.55 -2.41
C TYR A 143 1.92 -10.37 -3.31
N GLN A 144 1.33 -9.20 -3.04
CA GLN A 144 1.43 -8.01 -3.88
C GLN A 144 1.96 -6.82 -3.08
N GLY A 145 2.27 -5.72 -3.76
CA GLY A 145 2.62 -4.44 -3.16
C GLY A 145 3.60 -4.55 -1.99
N PRO A 146 3.21 -4.14 -0.78
CA PRO A 146 4.09 -4.22 0.40
C PRO A 146 4.52 -5.65 0.76
N PHE A 147 3.75 -6.65 0.35
CA PHE A 147 3.98 -8.07 0.64
C PHE A 147 4.64 -8.84 -0.50
N ALA A 148 4.93 -8.21 -1.64
CA ALA A 148 5.45 -8.88 -2.83
C ALA A 148 6.73 -9.71 -2.59
N SER A 149 7.53 -9.39 -1.57
CA SER A 149 8.73 -10.14 -1.19
C SER A 149 8.46 -11.55 -0.66
N PHE A 150 7.23 -11.84 -0.22
CA PHE A 150 6.83 -13.18 0.24
C PHE A 150 6.53 -14.14 -0.92
N GLY A 151 6.37 -13.63 -2.14
CA GLY A 151 6.17 -14.43 -3.35
C GLY A 151 4.80 -15.10 -3.41
N GLU A 152 4.79 -16.43 -3.51
CA GLU A 152 3.58 -17.24 -3.65
C GLU A 152 3.46 -18.28 -2.53
N SER A 153 2.23 -18.63 -2.16
CA SER A 153 1.90 -19.70 -1.21
C SER A 153 0.70 -20.49 -1.74
N ILE A 154 0.62 -21.77 -1.36
CA ILE A 154 -0.50 -22.65 -1.72
C ILE A 154 -1.40 -22.84 -0.51
N LEU A 155 -2.72 -22.65 -0.68
CA LEU A 155 -3.70 -22.91 0.37
C LEU A 155 -3.74 -24.40 0.70
N GLY A 156 -3.64 -24.72 1.99
CA GLY A 156 -3.76 -26.11 2.46
C GLY A 156 -2.52 -26.98 2.27
N SER A 157 -1.35 -26.39 1.98
CA SER A 157 -0.06 -27.09 1.91
C SER A 157 0.62 -27.15 3.28
#